data_5215b4cb8160f8d19d52dc38c5fe81c9
#
_entry.id   5215b4cb8160f8d19d52dc38c5fe81c9
#
_cell.length_a   1.000
_cell.length_b   1.000
_cell.length_c   1.000
_cell.angle_alpha   90.00
_cell.angle_beta   90.00
_cell.angle_gamma   90.00
#
_symmetry.space_group_name_H-M   'P 1'
#
loop_
_entity.id
_entity.type
_entity.pdbx_description
1 polymer ?
#
loop_
_entity_poly.entity_id
_entity_poly.type
_entity_poly.pdbx_seq_one_letter_code
_entity_poly.pdbx_strand_id
1 'polypeptide(L)'
;MRHVALLLGIIFPNVILADQLTINVPSAVANTIREYRAECTDEGGDLELDGDEISKLWTDEGEEAYVIHAAFTCGDLGHLWCGAMGCPTDLVINNKFYSTNRILQKHPTRISKASDGTVTYWMPDGFKLIIDR
;
A
#
# COMPACT_ATOMS: atom_id res chain seq x y z
N MET A 1 -45.90 -19.01 18.41
CA MET A 1 -45.34 -17.84 17.71
C MET A 1 -43.84 -17.92 17.77
N ARG A 2 -43.17 -18.19 16.63
CA ARG A 2 -41.71 -18.33 16.54
C ARG A 2 -41.13 -16.97 16.11
N HIS A 3 -40.37 -16.35 16.99
CA HIS A 3 -39.61 -15.13 16.63
C HIS A 3 -38.37 -15.54 15.84
N VAL A 4 -38.34 -15.22 14.56
CA VAL A 4 -37.15 -15.30 13.73
C VAL A 4 -36.34 -14.02 13.96
N ALA A 5 -35.22 -14.16 14.67
CA ALA A 5 -34.25 -13.06 14.80
C ALA A 5 -33.47 -12.95 13.49
N LEU A 6 -33.72 -11.89 12.71
CA LEU A 6 -32.89 -11.51 11.58
C LEU A 6 -31.56 -10.95 12.11
N LEU A 7 -30.50 -11.74 12.00
CA LEU A 7 -29.14 -11.24 12.19
C LEU A 7 -28.75 -10.41 10.97
N LEU A 8 -28.88 -9.09 11.08
CA LEU A 8 -28.26 -8.17 10.12
C LEU A 8 -26.74 -8.29 10.29
N GLY A 9 -26.09 -8.94 9.33
CA GLY A 9 -24.63 -8.94 9.21
C GLY A 9 -24.15 -7.53 8.87
N ILE A 10 -23.60 -6.82 9.84
CA ILE A 10 -22.96 -5.54 9.63
C ILE A 10 -21.62 -5.84 8.93
N ILE A 11 -21.56 -5.55 7.63
CA ILE A 11 -20.31 -5.57 6.87
C ILE A 11 -19.55 -4.32 7.29
N PHE A 12 -18.58 -4.46 8.21
CA PHE A 12 -17.67 -3.38 8.54
C PHE A 12 -16.72 -3.18 7.35
N PRO A 13 -16.59 -1.95 6.81
CA PRO A 13 -15.52 -1.66 5.87
C PRO A 13 -14.18 -1.96 6.56
N ASN A 14 -13.20 -2.45 5.80
CA ASN A 14 -11.86 -2.73 6.31
C ASN A 14 -11.22 -1.42 6.77
N VAL A 15 -11.40 -1.10 8.04
CA VAL A 15 -10.82 0.06 8.70
C VAL A 15 -9.52 -0.39 9.32
N ILE A 16 -8.41 0.14 8.83
CA ILE A 16 -7.12 -0.04 9.48
C ILE A 16 -7.01 1.04 10.55
N LEU A 17 -7.04 0.62 11.80
CA LEU A 17 -6.64 1.45 12.93
C LEU A 17 -5.11 1.50 12.96
N ALA A 18 -4.52 2.42 12.23
CA ALA A 18 -3.23 2.96 12.60
C ALA A 18 -3.48 4.02 13.68
N ASP A 19 -2.66 4.12 14.71
CA ASP A 19 -2.86 5.01 15.84
C ASP A 19 -3.41 6.38 15.40
N GLN A 20 -4.73 6.58 15.54
CA GLN A 20 -5.54 7.75 15.22
C GLN A 20 -5.82 8.09 13.73
N LEU A 21 -5.27 7.43 12.73
CA LEU A 21 -5.70 7.63 11.33
C LEU A 21 -6.54 6.43 10.88
N THR A 22 -7.84 6.63 10.78
CA THR A 22 -8.73 5.69 10.09
C THR A 22 -8.53 5.87 8.58
N ILE A 23 -7.70 5.05 7.97
CA ILE A 23 -7.47 5.08 6.52
C ILE A 23 -8.46 4.13 5.87
N ASN A 24 -9.37 4.66 5.06
CA ASN A 24 -10.25 3.85 4.24
C ASN A 24 -9.55 3.50 2.93
N VAL A 25 -9.03 2.29 2.83
CA VAL A 25 -8.28 1.79 1.68
C VAL A 25 -8.84 0.47 1.18
N PRO A 26 -8.61 0.10 -0.09
CA PRO A 26 -8.97 -1.22 -0.61
C PRO A 26 -8.34 -2.37 0.19
N SER A 27 -8.97 -3.53 0.16
CA SER A 27 -8.54 -4.69 0.94
C SER A 27 -7.12 -5.17 0.59
N ALA A 28 -6.70 -5.05 -0.67
CA ALA A 28 -5.34 -5.40 -1.08
C ALA A 28 -4.29 -4.49 -0.41
N VAL A 29 -4.56 -3.18 -0.32
CA VAL A 29 -3.70 -2.23 0.41
C VAL A 29 -3.66 -2.57 1.90
N ALA A 30 -4.84 -2.81 2.49
CA ALA A 30 -4.98 -3.19 3.89
C ALA A 30 -4.19 -4.47 4.23
N ASN A 31 -4.22 -5.46 3.33
CA ASN A 31 -3.49 -6.71 3.49
C ASN A 31 -1.97 -6.48 3.45
N THR A 32 -1.48 -5.70 2.49
CA THR A 32 -0.04 -5.36 2.39
C THR A 32 0.46 -4.67 3.66
N ILE A 33 -0.30 -3.69 4.19
CA ILE A 33 0.08 -3.02 5.44
C ILE A 33 0.07 -3.99 6.63
N ARG A 34 -0.88 -4.94 6.65
CA ARG A 34 -0.94 -5.97 7.69
C ARG A 34 0.29 -6.88 7.68
N GLU A 35 0.81 -7.22 6.49
CA GLU A 35 2.04 -8.01 6.34
C GLU A 35 3.24 -7.26 6.90
N TYR A 36 3.44 -5.98 6.54
CA TYR A 36 4.49 -5.14 7.14
C TYR A 36 4.35 -5.01 8.65
N ARG A 37 3.12 -4.88 9.16
CA ARG A 37 2.86 -4.83 10.60
C ARG A 37 3.24 -6.13 11.30
N ALA A 38 2.91 -7.28 10.72
CA ALA A 38 3.28 -8.58 11.26
C ALA A 38 4.79 -8.73 11.32
N GLU A 39 5.52 -8.39 10.25
CA GLU A 39 6.98 -8.42 10.22
C GLU A 39 7.59 -7.51 11.30
N CYS A 40 7.09 -6.27 11.43
CA CYS A 40 7.55 -5.34 12.46
C CYS A 40 7.33 -5.89 13.88
N THR A 41 6.15 -6.49 14.13
CA THR A 41 5.82 -7.10 15.42
C THR A 41 6.72 -8.30 15.73
N ASP A 42 7.02 -9.13 14.73
CA ASP A 42 7.90 -10.28 14.87
C ASP A 42 9.33 -9.86 15.25
N GLU A 43 9.78 -8.69 14.79
CA GLU A 43 11.06 -8.08 15.16
C GLU A 43 11.00 -7.32 16.52
N GLY A 44 9.84 -7.28 17.16
CA GLY A 44 9.64 -6.66 18.48
C GLY A 44 9.32 -5.17 18.44
N GLY A 45 8.95 -4.63 17.28
CA GLY A 45 8.51 -3.23 17.10
C GLY A 45 6.99 -3.08 17.01
N ASP A 46 6.57 -1.85 16.84
CA ASP A 46 5.20 -1.47 16.51
C ASP A 46 5.20 -0.58 15.26
N LEU A 47 4.36 -0.91 14.27
CA LEU A 47 4.33 -0.21 12.99
C LEU A 47 3.62 1.13 13.13
N GLU A 48 4.34 2.19 12.82
CA GLU A 48 3.82 3.55 12.75
C GLU A 48 3.65 3.98 11.29
N LEU A 49 2.51 4.60 11.00
CA LEU A 49 2.16 5.16 9.69
C LEU A 49 2.08 6.68 9.80
N ASP A 50 2.95 7.38 9.10
CA ASP A 50 2.95 8.85 9.06
C ASP A 50 1.95 9.41 8.03
N GLY A 51 1.45 8.54 7.14
CA GLY A 51 0.47 8.85 6.10
C GLY A 51 1.07 9.19 4.74
N ASP A 52 2.37 9.46 4.68
CA ASP A 52 3.07 9.75 3.42
C ASP A 52 3.49 8.47 2.66
N GLU A 53 3.42 7.32 3.31
CA GLU A 53 3.83 6.03 2.74
C GLU A 53 2.82 5.47 1.76
N ILE A 54 1.58 5.94 1.81
CA ILE A 54 0.51 5.45 0.94
C ILE A 54 0.00 6.60 0.09
N SER A 55 0.24 6.52 -1.21
CA SER A 55 -0.25 7.51 -2.17
C SER A 55 -1.35 6.92 -3.04
N LYS A 56 -2.49 7.62 -3.11
CA LYS A 56 -3.56 7.31 -4.06
C LYS A 56 -3.29 8.06 -5.36
N LEU A 57 -3.19 7.32 -6.44
CA LEU A 57 -2.98 7.80 -7.79
C LEU A 57 -4.03 7.22 -8.74
N TRP A 58 -4.01 7.68 -9.98
CA TRP A 58 -4.83 7.14 -11.06
C TRP A 58 -3.94 6.76 -12.22
N THR A 59 -4.24 5.63 -12.86
CA THR A 59 -3.59 5.29 -14.13
C THR A 59 -4.09 6.22 -15.25
N ASP A 60 -3.37 6.25 -16.36
CA ASP A 60 -3.80 7.01 -17.56
C ASP A 60 -5.16 6.54 -18.10
N GLU A 61 -5.55 5.29 -17.80
CA GLU A 61 -6.85 4.71 -18.16
C GLU A 61 -7.94 4.96 -17.13
N GLY A 62 -7.64 5.70 -16.06
CA GLY A 62 -8.59 6.06 -14.99
C GLY A 62 -8.81 4.96 -13.96
N GLU A 63 -7.94 3.96 -13.89
CA GLU A 63 -7.97 2.95 -12.84
C GLU A 63 -7.40 3.50 -11.53
N GLU A 64 -8.05 3.18 -10.43
CA GLU A 64 -7.57 3.57 -9.10
C GLU A 64 -6.30 2.78 -8.73
N ALA A 65 -5.25 3.48 -8.33
CA ALA A 65 -3.97 2.91 -7.97
C ALA A 65 -3.48 3.42 -6.62
N TYR A 66 -2.88 2.54 -5.84
CA TYR A 66 -2.23 2.88 -4.58
C TYR A 66 -0.78 2.46 -4.64
N VAL A 67 0.10 3.39 -4.33
CA VAL A 67 1.53 3.13 -4.16
C VAL A 67 1.83 3.08 -2.68
N ILE A 68 2.40 1.98 -2.23
CA ILE A 68 2.81 1.77 -0.85
C ILE A 68 4.34 1.79 -0.84
N HIS A 69 4.90 2.88 -0.33
CA HIS A 69 6.35 3.04 -0.16
C HIS A 69 6.69 2.65 1.27
N ALA A 70 7.38 1.51 1.44
CA ALA A 70 7.60 0.92 2.76
C ALA A 70 8.64 1.66 3.61
N ALA A 71 8.52 3.00 3.66
CA ALA A 71 9.29 3.86 4.53
C ALA A 71 8.70 3.93 5.96
N PHE A 72 7.97 2.90 6.35
CA PHE A 72 7.35 2.80 7.67
C PHE A 72 8.37 2.82 8.80
N THR A 73 8.01 3.44 9.91
CA THR A 73 8.74 3.33 11.16
C THR A 73 8.26 2.12 11.95
N CYS A 74 9.19 1.30 12.41
CA CYS A 74 8.92 0.13 13.24
C CYS A 74 9.40 0.39 14.68
N GLY A 75 8.72 1.31 15.38
CA GLY A 75 9.09 1.73 16.73
C GLY A 75 10.57 2.12 16.83
N ASP A 76 11.24 1.65 17.88
CA ASP A 76 12.66 1.94 18.13
C ASP A 76 13.62 1.29 17.11
N LEU A 77 13.13 0.38 16.25
CA LEU A 77 13.92 -0.25 15.20
C LEU A 77 14.09 0.64 13.96
N GLY A 78 13.35 1.76 13.88
CA GLY A 78 13.41 2.70 12.78
C GLY A 78 12.83 2.13 11.48
N HIS A 79 13.44 2.48 10.34
CA HIS A 79 12.98 2.07 9.01
C HIS A 79 13.50 0.67 8.65
N LEU A 80 12.83 -0.37 9.13
CA LEU A 80 13.26 -1.76 9.04
C LEU A 80 13.51 -2.24 7.59
N TRP A 81 12.72 -1.76 6.63
CA TRP A 81 12.77 -2.22 5.22
C TRP A 81 13.63 -1.36 4.31
N CYS A 82 14.04 -0.17 4.77
CA CYS A 82 14.79 0.78 3.96
C CYS A 82 16.29 0.57 4.10
N GLY A 83 17.01 0.82 3.01
CA GLY A 83 18.46 0.83 2.96
C GLY A 83 19.00 2.07 2.24
N ALA A 84 20.31 2.07 1.95
CA ALA A 84 20.96 3.17 1.23
C ALA A 84 20.37 3.45 -0.17
N MET A 85 19.76 2.43 -0.79
CA MET A 85 19.14 2.51 -2.12
C MET A 85 17.69 3.00 -2.08
N GLY A 86 17.09 3.11 -0.90
CA GLY A 86 15.69 3.46 -0.71
C GLY A 86 14.87 2.37 -0.03
N CYS A 87 13.56 2.42 -0.22
CA CYS A 87 12.59 1.51 0.41
C CYS A 87 11.83 0.69 -0.63
N PRO A 88 11.39 -0.53 -0.28
CA PRO A 88 10.48 -1.29 -1.12
C PRO A 88 9.23 -0.48 -1.45
N THR A 89 8.77 -0.63 -2.69
CA THR A 89 7.58 0.07 -3.17
C THR A 89 6.66 -0.93 -3.83
N ASP A 90 5.46 -1.04 -3.27
CA ASP A 90 4.41 -1.93 -3.74
C ASP A 90 3.32 -1.13 -4.47
N LEU A 91 2.65 -1.79 -5.39
CA LEU A 91 1.59 -1.20 -6.19
C LEU A 91 0.33 -2.05 -6.12
N VAL A 92 -0.80 -1.39 -5.92
CA VAL A 92 -2.13 -1.97 -6.02
C VAL A 92 -2.93 -1.20 -7.07
N ILE A 93 -3.45 -1.87 -8.10
CA ILE A 93 -4.33 -1.30 -9.12
C ILE A 93 -5.65 -2.05 -9.09
N ASN A 94 -6.79 -1.33 -9.01
CA ASN A 94 -8.12 -1.92 -8.94
C ASN A 94 -8.23 -3.05 -7.90
N ASN A 95 -7.69 -2.80 -6.71
CA ASN A 95 -7.66 -3.77 -5.60
C ASN A 95 -6.90 -5.07 -5.92
N LYS A 96 -5.98 -5.06 -6.88
CA LYS A 96 -5.07 -6.16 -7.19
C LYS A 96 -3.65 -5.75 -6.86
N PHE A 97 -2.96 -6.60 -6.08
CA PHE A 97 -1.58 -6.40 -5.70
C PHE A 97 -0.63 -6.69 -6.87
N TYR A 98 0.34 -5.81 -7.04
CA TYR A 98 1.47 -5.94 -7.96
C TYR A 98 2.75 -5.80 -7.14
N SER A 99 3.51 -6.88 -7.01
CA SER A 99 4.85 -6.77 -6.43
C SER A 99 5.78 -6.18 -7.47
N THR A 100 6.43 -5.09 -7.13
CA THR A 100 7.35 -4.45 -8.05
C THR A 100 8.78 -4.90 -7.83
N ASN A 101 9.11 -5.51 -6.70
CA ASN A 101 10.47 -5.83 -6.26
C ASN A 101 11.46 -4.67 -6.47
N ARG A 102 10.94 -3.44 -6.50
CA ARG A 102 11.72 -2.23 -6.74
C ARG A 102 11.94 -1.49 -5.45
N ILE A 103 13.18 -1.08 -5.27
CA ILE A 103 13.57 -0.21 -4.18
C ILE A 103 13.67 1.20 -4.75
N LEU A 104 12.88 2.13 -4.21
CA LEU A 104 12.81 3.51 -4.66
C LEU A 104 13.16 4.47 -3.53
N GLN A 105 13.82 5.56 -3.87
CA GLN A 105 14.10 6.64 -2.93
C GLN A 105 12.92 7.59 -2.74
N LYS A 106 12.02 7.65 -3.72
CA LYS A 106 10.86 8.56 -3.75
C LYS A 106 9.65 7.86 -4.34
N HIS A 107 8.48 8.36 -4.00
CA HIS A 107 7.23 7.96 -4.63
C HIS A 107 7.18 8.32 -6.12
N PRO A 108 6.59 7.48 -6.97
CA PRO A 108 6.20 7.90 -8.31
C PRO A 108 5.09 8.96 -8.22
N THR A 109 5.07 9.87 -9.16
CA THR A 109 4.05 10.93 -9.26
C THR A 109 2.91 10.57 -10.20
N ARG A 110 3.13 9.60 -11.09
CA ARG A 110 2.16 9.13 -12.07
C ARG A 110 2.41 7.67 -12.39
N ILE A 111 1.34 6.97 -12.76
CA ILE A 111 1.36 5.58 -13.19
C ILE A 111 0.70 5.50 -14.56
N SER A 112 1.33 4.83 -15.51
CA SER A 112 0.72 4.44 -16.76
C SER A 112 0.70 2.92 -16.90
N LYS A 113 -0.37 2.39 -17.51
CA LYS A 113 -0.55 0.96 -17.75
C LYS A 113 -0.85 0.74 -19.22
N ALA A 114 0.02 0.01 -19.90
CA ALA A 114 -0.18 -0.35 -21.30
C ALA A 114 -1.21 -1.48 -21.45
N SER A 115 -1.74 -1.66 -22.64
CA SER A 115 -2.73 -2.70 -22.95
C SER A 115 -2.20 -4.13 -22.75
N ASP A 116 -0.89 -4.34 -22.83
CA ASP A 116 -0.22 -5.61 -22.54
C ASP A 116 -0.04 -5.87 -21.03
N GLY A 117 -0.44 -4.91 -20.18
CA GLY A 117 -0.33 -4.95 -18.73
C GLY A 117 0.99 -4.42 -18.19
N THR A 118 1.90 -3.94 -19.03
CA THR A 118 3.14 -3.28 -18.60
C THR A 118 2.81 -2.00 -17.84
N VAL A 119 3.38 -1.86 -16.64
CA VAL A 119 3.21 -0.69 -15.79
C VAL A 119 4.47 0.16 -15.81
N THR A 120 4.31 1.46 -15.91
CA THR A 120 5.40 2.43 -15.84
C THR A 120 5.17 3.42 -14.71
N TYR A 121 6.16 3.56 -13.84
CA TYR A 121 6.24 4.62 -12.86
C TYR A 121 6.92 5.86 -13.49
N TRP A 122 6.32 7.01 -13.25
CA TRP A 122 6.89 8.30 -13.59
C TRP A 122 7.36 8.96 -12.31
N MET A 123 8.66 9.15 -12.20
CA MET A 123 9.31 9.73 -11.02
C MET A 123 9.28 11.25 -11.06
N PRO A 124 9.40 11.93 -9.91
CA PRO A 124 9.36 13.40 -9.82
C PRO A 124 10.42 14.13 -10.67
N ASP A 125 11.54 13.48 -10.93
CA ASP A 125 12.65 14.01 -11.77
C ASP A 125 12.47 13.75 -13.27
N GLY A 126 11.31 13.18 -13.67
CA GLY A 126 11.01 12.81 -15.04
C GLY A 126 11.56 11.45 -15.49
N PHE A 127 12.26 10.75 -14.61
CA PHE A 127 12.71 9.39 -14.88
C PHE A 127 11.52 8.43 -14.98
N LYS A 128 11.60 7.48 -15.90
CA LYS A 128 10.59 6.46 -16.10
C LYS A 128 11.16 5.11 -15.69
N LEU A 129 10.41 4.39 -14.86
CA LEU A 129 10.73 3.04 -14.46
C LEU A 129 9.66 2.08 -14.95
N ILE A 130 10.04 1.18 -15.87
CA ILE A 130 9.16 0.12 -16.34
C ILE A 130 9.17 -1.00 -15.31
N ILE A 131 7.96 -1.44 -14.94
CA ILE A 131 7.74 -2.55 -14.04
C ILE A 131 7.27 -3.72 -14.90
N ASP A 132 8.17 -4.66 -15.10
CA ASP A 132 7.82 -5.92 -15.74
C ASP A 132 6.97 -6.76 -14.79
N ARG A 133 6.04 -7.51 -15.37
CA ARG A 133 5.22 -8.48 -14.64
C ARG A 133 6.05 -9.61 -14.06
#